data_48edc703328852c257c4b52cf9a31697
#
_entry.id   48edc703328852c257c4b52cf9a31697
#
_cell.length_a   1.000
_cell.length_b   1.000
_cell.length_c   1.000
_cell.angle_alpha   90.00
_cell.angle_beta   90.00
_cell.angle_gamma   90.00
#
_symmetry.space_group_name_H-M   'P 1'
#
loop_
_entity.id
_entity.type
_entity.pdbx_description
1 polymer ?
#
loop_
_entity_poly.entity_id
_entity_poly.type
_entity_poly.pdbx_seq_one_letter_code
_entity_poly.pdbx_strand_id
1 'polypeptide(L)'
;VDKAVNAGSGVDESVDADLGVDGPATSDRASAGRLAPDQVSAAPVSTGSGVDKAVDAGLGVGGFGGVGFGVGGRRLGVGGIVRARQLVREAFALSFLIRVQLPDSPGTLGAVATALGAIGADILSVDVVERAGGVAIDDLVIELPGGRLPDVLITAAESIPGVEVDAVRPYAGVLDTHRELELVEDVAADPADGLAILAEGVPKIVRAGWALIVAASGDGATRLAASTAAPDLRTIDLPWMPLARATVLDGEESWVPATWRELGTELAATPLGKPERVMLVGRPGGPMFRAAEVARLAHLAGIVAVVLPD
;
A
#
# COMPACT_ATOMS: atom_id res chain seq x y z
N VAL A 1 -18.91 -64.13 -25.98
CA VAL A 1 -20.05 -63.71 -26.77
C VAL A 1 -19.87 -62.20 -26.98
N ASP A 2 -19.08 -61.79 -27.96
CA ASP A 2 -19.39 -61.31 -29.29
C ASP A 2 -20.30 -60.04 -29.27
N LYS A 3 -19.93 -58.95 -29.81
CA LYS A 3 -19.56 -58.40 -31.12
C LYS A 3 -19.24 -56.92 -30.96
N ALA A 4 -18.15 -56.33 -31.32
CA ALA A 4 -17.57 -56.00 -32.65
C ALA A 4 -18.43 -55.13 -33.59
N VAL A 5 -17.70 -54.11 -34.15
CA VAL A 5 -17.93 -53.41 -35.42
C VAL A 5 -18.87 -52.17 -35.35
N ASN A 6 -18.48 -50.97 -35.75
CA ASN A 6 -17.97 -50.53 -37.04
C ASN A 6 -17.53 -49.07 -37.07
N ALA A 7 -16.57 -48.75 -37.77
CA ALA A 7 -15.94 -47.71 -38.48
C ALA A 7 -16.87 -46.84 -39.38
N GLY A 8 -16.40 -45.62 -39.67
CA GLY A 8 -16.84 -44.75 -40.73
C GLY A 8 -16.26 -43.33 -40.48
N SER A 9 -15.13 -43.00 -40.95
CA SER A 9 -14.70 -42.43 -42.24
C SER A 9 -15.31 -41.09 -42.63
N GLY A 10 -14.46 -40.07 -42.65
CA GLY A 10 -14.30 -39.09 -43.72
C GLY A 10 -15.23 -37.88 -43.64
N VAL A 11 -14.74 -36.73 -43.75
CA VAL A 11 -14.35 -36.02 -44.95
C VAL A 11 -13.59 -34.73 -44.60
N ASP A 12 -12.51 -34.57 -45.27
CA ASP A 12 -11.68 -33.43 -45.55
C ASP A 12 -12.49 -32.34 -46.29
N GLU A 13 -12.39 -31.09 -45.94
CA GLU A 13 -12.68 -29.99 -46.84
C GLU A 13 -11.83 -28.78 -46.52
N SER A 14 -10.71 -28.70 -47.23
CA SER A 14 -9.90 -27.54 -47.44
C SER A 14 -10.62 -26.54 -48.33
N VAL A 15 -10.66 -25.27 -47.92
CA VAL A 15 -10.93 -24.15 -48.84
C VAL A 15 -9.81 -23.14 -48.70
N ASP A 16 -8.99 -23.14 -49.73
CA ASP A 16 -8.05 -22.08 -50.12
C ASP A 16 -8.79 -20.85 -50.67
N ALA A 17 -8.03 -19.80 -50.82
CA ALA A 17 -8.20 -18.57 -51.59
C ALA A 17 -8.62 -17.36 -50.72
N ASP A 18 -8.08 -16.17 -50.85
CA ASP A 18 -7.35 -15.58 -51.98
C ASP A 18 -6.62 -14.31 -51.49
N LEU A 19 -5.49 -14.09 -52.07
CA LEU A 19 -4.65 -12.89 -51.99
C LEU A 19 -5.27 -11.76 -52.82
N GLY A 20 -5.47 -10.61 -52.22
CA GLY A 20 -5.79 -9.37 -52.90
C GLY A 20 -4.84 -8.25 -52.47
N VAL A 21 -3.75 -8.11 -53.21
CA VAL A 21 -2.85 -6.94 -53.18
C VAL A 21 -3.37 -5.93 -54.19
N ASP A 22 -3.62 -4.71 -53.74
CA ASP A 22 -3.52 -3.51 -54.61
C ASP A 22 -3.35 -2.26 -53.75
N GLY A 23 -2.21 -1.61 -53.79
CA GLY A 23 -2.02 -0.17 -53.60
C GLY A 23 -2.20 0.54 -54.95
N PRO A 24 -2.01 1.87 -55.13
CA PRO A 24 -1.14 2.76 -54.34
C PRO A 24 -1.69 4.19 -54.11
N ALA A 25 -0.95 4.91 -53.26
CA ALA A 25 -0.61 6.35 -53.31
C ALA A 25 -1.69 7.41 -53.57
N THR A 26 -1.81 8.34 -52.62
CA THR A 26 -1.56 9.76 -52.93
C THR A 26 -1.19 10.53 -51.69
N SER A 27 -0.11 11.23 -51.82
CA SER A 27 0.42 12.30 -50.96
C SER A 27 -0.58 13.43 -50.79
N ASP A 28 -0.78 13.89 -49.54
CA ASP A 28 -1.05 15.31 -49.38
C ASP A 28 -0.27 15.87 -48.18
N ARG A 29 0.52 16.84 -48.55
CA ARG A 29 1.46 17.59 -47.74
C ARG A 29 0.72 18.82 -47.26
N ALA A 30 0.32 18.84 -45.98
CA ALA A 30 -0.21 20.03 -45.36
C ALA A 30 0.70 20.46 -44.19
N SER A 31 1.52 21.40 -44.51
CA SER A 31 1.90 22.65 -43.81
C SER A 31 1.92 22.62 -42.27
N ALA A 32 3.15 22.55 -41.76
CA ALA A 32 3.46 22.87 -40.37
C ALA A 32 3.22 24.37 -40.10
N GLY A 33 2.15 24.68 -39.40
CA GLY A 33 1.95 25.96 -38.74
C GLY A 33 2.70 26.01 -37.42
N ARG A 34 3.80 26.74 -37.42
CA ARG A 34 4.60 27.09 -36.23
C ARG A 34 3.81 28.14 -35.43
N LEU A 35 3.17 27.75 -34.31
CA LEU A 35 2.64 28.71 -33.33
C LEU A 35 3.78 29.21 -32.43
N ALA A 36 3.97 30.47 -32.40
CA ALA A 36 4.91 31.19 -31.52
C ALA A 36 4.40 31.15 -30.06
N PRO A 37 5.29 31.18 -29.06
CA PRO A 37 4.88 31.20 -27.66
C PRO A 37 4.30 32.59 -27.30
N ASP A 38 3.01 32.58 -26.90
CA ASP A 38 2.38 33.76 -26.31
C ASP A 38 3.02 34.05 -24.95
N GLN A 39 3.51 35.29 -24.84
CA GLN A 39 4.00 35.88 -23.61
C GLN A 39 2.84 36.01 -22.62
N VAL A 40 2.84 35.23 -21.58
CA VAL A 40 2.00 35.47 -20.41
C VAL A 40 2.60 36.62 -19.62
N SER A 41 2.02 37.79 -19.82
CA SER A 41 2.30 39.01 -19.05
C SER A 41 1.92 38.77 -17.59
N ALA A 42 2.92 38.73 -16.71
CA ALA A 42 2.71 38.72 -15.26
C ALA A 42 2.22 40.08 -14.83
N ALA A 43 0.98 40.20 -14.41
CA ALA A 43 0.47 41.34 -13.69
C ALA A 43 1.09 41.39 -12.27
N PRO A 44 1.48 42.56 -11.75
CA PRO A 44 2.06 42.66 -10.42
C PRO A 44 1.00 42.41 -9.37
N VAL A 45 1.27 41.41 -8.48
CA VAL A 45 0.48 41.17 -7.28
C VAL A 45 0.65 42.36 -6.34
N SER A 46 -0.41 43.12 -6.15
CA SER A 46 -0.52 44.18 -5.16
C SER A 46 -0.43 43.56 -3.76
N THR A 47 0.66 43.84 -3.05
CA THR A 47 0.81 43.57 -1.62
C THR A 47 -0.11 44.49 -0.83
N GLY A 48 -1.36 44.03 -0.64
CA GLY A 48 -2.28 44.67 0.29
C GLY A 48 -1.88 44.35 1.73
N SER A 49 -1.43 45.38 2.45
CA SER A 49 -1.22 45.39 3.90
C SER A 49 -2.56 45.15 4.63
N GLY A 50 -2.81 43.92 5.06
CA GLY A 50 -4.03 43.55 5.76
C GLY A 50 -3.87 42.50 6.85
N VAL A 51 -2.64 42.15 7.24
CA VAL A 51 -2.38 41.03 8.19
C VAL A 51 -1.96 41.53 9.59
N ASP A 52 -1.86 42.82 9.82
CA ASP A 52 -1.34 43.38 11.11
C ASP A 52 -2.41 43.58 12.20
N LYS A 53 -3.65 43.12 12.03
CA LYS A 53 -4.73 43.36 13.04
C LYS A 53 -5.32 42.12 13.73
N ALA A 54 -4.76 40.92 13.56
CA ALA A 54 -5.34 39.70 14.13
C ALA A 54 -4.50 39.03 15.23
N VAL A 55 -3.47 39.67 15.77
CA VAL A 55 -2.57 39.04 16.76
C VAL A 55 -2.75 39.59 18.19
N ASP A 56 -3.71 40.55 18.41
CA ASP A 56 -3.90 41.17 19.73
C ASP A 56 -5.21 40.72 20.45
N ALA A 57 -5.72 39.51 20.12
CA ALA A 57 -6.77 38.87 20.90
C ALA A 57 -6.15 37.87 21.86
N GLY A 58 -5.98 38.29 23.11
CA GLY A 58 -5.40 37.55 24.21
C GLY A 58 -6.09 36.20 24.42
N LEU A 59 -5.37 35.12 24.24
CA LEU A 59 -5.71 33.79 24.77
C LEU A 59 -5.18 33.72 26.21
N GLY A 60 -6.07 33.98 27.18
CA GLY A 60 -5.86 33.67 28.58
C GLY A 60 -5.81 32.16 28.76
N VAL A 61 -4.61 31.62 28.97
CA VAL A 61 -4.42 30.23 29.42
C VAL A 61 -4.35 30.26 30.93
N GLY A 62 -5.41 29.79 31.58
CA GLY A 62 -5.45 29.49 32.99
C GLY A 62 -4.45 28.43 33.37
N GLY A 63 -3.76 28.62 34.49
CA GLY A 63 -2.55 27.98 34.95
C GLY A 63 -2.53 26.47 35.00
N PHE A 64 -1.41 25.94 34.56
CA PHE A 64 -0.80 24.73 35.07
C PHE A 64 0.70 24.97 35.29
N GLY A 65 1.19 24.45 36.41
CA GLY A 65 2.42 24.77 37.09
C GLY A 65 3.71 24.72 36.22
N GLY A 66 4.59 25.65 36.59
CA GLY A 66 5.79 26.03 35.91
C GLY A 66 6.76 24.92 35.45
N VAL A 67 7.07 25.00 34.17
CA VAL A 67 8.40 24.69 33.63
C VAL A 67 8.79 25.89 32.80
N GLY A 68 9.65 26.73 33.37
CA GLY A 68 10.16 27.92 32.69
C GLY A 68 11.09 27.54 31.54
N PHE A 69 10.64 27.66 30.33
CA PHE A 69 11.50 27.75 29.16
C PHE A 69 11.92 29.22 28.97
N GLY A 70 13.03 29.59 29.60
CA GLY A 70 13.72 30.84 29.33
C GLY A 70 14.35 30.78 27.93
N VAL A 71 13.65 31.22 26.90
CA VAL A 71 14.24 31.50 25.60
C VAL A 71 14.59 32.97 25.61
N GLY A 72 15.90 33.27 25.69
CA GLY A 72 16.43 34.63 25.61
C GLY A 72 15.89 35.37 24.38
N GLY A 73 15.48 36.62 24.59
CA GLY A 73 14.75 37.49 23.66
C GLY A 73 15.41 37.72 22.30
N ARG A 74 15.44 36.73 21.44
CA ARG A 74 15.68 36.86 20.00
C ARG A 74 14.33 36.76 19.29
N ARG A 75 13.92 37.85 18.64
CA ARG A 75 12.79 37.79 17.71
C ARG A 75 13.13 36.77 16.62
N LEU A 76 12.38 35.68 16.56
CA LEU A 76 12.47 34.73 15.47
C LEU A 76 12.05 35.46 14.18
N GLY A 77 12.92 35.51 13.19
CA GLY A 77 12.56 35.99 11.85
C GLY A 77 11.48 35.05 11.24
N VAL A 78 10.84 35.54 10.16
CA VAL A 78 9.76 34.80 9.47
C VAL A 78 10.13 33.33 9.20
N GLY A 79 11.36 33.00 8.87
CA GLY A 79 11.85 31.62 8.72
C GLY A 79 11.87 30.80 10.00
N GLY A 80 12.10 31.46 11.16
CA GLY A 80 12.04 30.78 12.46
C GLY A 80 10.60 30.43 12.91
N ILE A 81 9.66 31.32 12.57
CA ILE A 81 8.23 31.09 12.85
C ILE A 81 7.67 29.97 11.96
N VAL A 82 8.06 29.93 10.69
CA VAL A 82 7.66 28.86 9.77
C VAL A 82 8.20 27.51 10.25
N ARG A 83 9.49 27.47 10.63
CA ARG A 83 10.10 26.24 11.15
C ARG A 83 9.51 25.79 12.49
N ALA A 84 9.21 26.72 13.39
CA ALA A 84 8.53 26.39 14.65
C ALA A 84 7.11 25.89 14.44
N ARG A 85 6.34 26.47 13.50
CA ARG A 85 5.02 25.99 13.10
C ARG A 85 5.09 24.59 12.47
N GLN A 86 6.11 24.32 11.68
CA GLN A 86 6.34 23.02 11.07
C GLN A 86 6.68 21.96 12.12
N LEU A 87 7.58 22.26 13.07
CA LEU A 87 7.92 21.37 14.17
C LEU A 87 6.72 21.08 15.10
N VAL A 88 5.87 22.08 15.35
CA VAL A 88 4.62 21.88 16.11
C VAL A 88 3.61 21.05 15.31
N ARG A 89 3.52 21.27 14.01
CA ARG A 89 2.67 20.46 13.12
C ARG A 89 3.12 19.00 13.08
N GLU A 90 4.42 18.76 12.94
CA GLU A 90 5.02 17.41 12.95
C GLU A 90 4.88 16.72 14.31
N ALA A 91 4.92 17.46 15.42
CA ALA A 91 4.77 16.90 16.78
C ALA A 91 3.33 16.46 17.12
N PHE A 92 2.33 16.94 16.41
CA PHE A 92 0.91 16.65 16.66
C PHE A 92 0.16 16.09 15.45
N ALA A 93 0.82 15.94 14.31
CA ALA A 93 0.23 15.32 13.15
C ALA A 93 0.19 13.79 13.35
N LEU A 94 -0.97 13.22 13.14
CA LEU A 94 -1.15 11.77 13.13
C LEU A 94 -1.26 11.31 11.68
N SER A 95 -0.41 10.37 11.29
CA SER A 95 -0.52 9.76 9.97
C SER A 95 -1.42 8.54 10.03
N PHE A 96 -2.27 8.41 9.03
CA PHE A 96 -3.18 7.28 8.84
C PHE A 96 -2.96 6.68 7.47
N LEU A 97 -3.11 5.36 7.39
CA LEU A 97 -3.30 4.65 6.15
C LEU A 97 -4.79 4.43 5.97
N ILE A 98 -5.34 4.91 4.87
CA ILE A 98 -6.70 4.56 4.46
C ILE A 98 -6.64 3.71 3.20
N ARG A 99 -7.42 2.64 3.16
CA ARG A 99 -7.69 1.88 1.95
C ARG A 99 -9.04 2.30 1.42
N VAL A 100 -9.06 2.74 0.18
CA VAL A 100 -10.28 3.18 -0.51
C VAL A 100 -10.53 2.32 -1.74
N GLN A 101 -11.79 1.94 -1.92
CA GLN A 101 -12.29 1.38 -3.17
C GLN A 101 -12.98 2.50 -3.94
N LEU A 102 -12.65 2.66 -5.21
CA LEU A 102 -13.20 3.76 -6.03
C LEU A 102 -13.41 3.32 -7.48
N PRO A 103 -14.34 3.95 -8.21
CA PRO A 103 -14.49 3.74 -9.65
C PRO A 103 -13.17 4.04 -10.38
N ASP A 104 -12.70 3.08 -11.19
CA ASP A 104 -11.50 3.24 -12.01
C ASP A 104 -11.80 4.11 -13.23
N SER A 105 -11.99 5.39 -12.98
CA SER A 105 -12.27 6.39 -14.02
C SER A 105 -11.43 7.65 -13.81
N PRO A 106 -11.05 8.31 -14.92
CA PRO A 106 -10.28 9.54 -14.84
C PRO A 106 -10.94 10.59 -13.94
N GLY A 107 -10.17 11.14 -12.98
CA GLY A 107 -10.61 12.19 -12.08
C GLY A 107 -11.16 11.72 -10.73
N THR A 108 -11.53 10.44 -10.54
CA THR A 108 -12.10 9.96 -9.27
C THR A 108 -11.12 10.12 -8.11
N LEU A 109 -9.88 9.66 -8.26
CA LEU A 109 -8.84 9.86 -7.24
C LEU A 109 -8.57 11.35 -6.96
N GLY A 110 -8.62 12.19 -8.00
CA GLY A 110 -8.49 13.64 -7.86
C GLY A 110 -9.63 14.27 -7.05
N ALA A 111 -10.86 13.75 -7.20
CA ALA A 111 -12.00 14.18 -6.40
C ALA A 111 -11.83 13.79 -4.92
N VAL A 112 -11.38 12.56 -4.65
CA VAL A 112 -11.03 12.09 -3.29
C VAL A 112 -9.95 12.98 -2.68
N ALA A 113 -8.86 13.26 -3.42
CA ALA A 113 -7.79 14.13 -2.94
C ALA A 113 -8.30 15.55 -2.61
N THR A 114 -9.20 16.08 -3.42
CA THR A 114 -9.83 17.39 -3.19
C THR A 114 -10.68 17.38 -1.91
N ALA A 115 -11.49 16.34 -1.69
CA ALA A 115 -12.32 16.20 -0.51
C ALA A 115 -11.48 16.07 0.78
N LEU A 116 -10.40 15.30 0.73
CA LEU A 116 -9.45 15.18 1.85
C LEU A 116 -8.74 16.50 2.12
N GLY A 117 -8.29 17.20 1.08
CA GLY A 117 -7.68 18.52 1.20
C GLY A 117 -8.62 19.56 1.82
N ALA A 118 -9.92 19.52 1.52
CA ALA A 118 -10.93 20.42 2.08
C ALA A 118 -11.06 20.31 3.61
N ILE A 119 -10.78 19.16 4.19
CA ILE A 119 -10.72 18.97 5.64
C ILE A 119 -9.34 19.24 6.23
N GLY A 120 -8.38 19.74 5.42
CA GLY A 120 -7.01 20.07 5.84
C GLY A 120 -6.09 18.85 5.97
N ALA A 121 -6.50 17.69 5.46
CA ALA A 121 -5.65 16.52 5.38
C ALA A 121 -4.61 16.66 4.25
N ASP A 122 -3.41 16.13 4.46
CA ASP A 122 -2.32 16.13 3.49
C ASP A 122 -2.02 14.69 3.05
N ILE A 123 -2.03 14.43 1.75
CA ILE A 123 -1.75 13.10 1.20
C ILE A 123 -0.24 12.98 1.01
N LEU A 124 0.38 12.10 1.79
CA LEU A 124 1.82 11.86 1.76
C LEU A 124 2.20 10.83 0.70
N SER A 125 1.36 9.82 0.46
CA SER A 125 1.58 8.83 -0.60
C SER A 125 0.28 8.22 -1.09
N VAL A 126 0.32 7.74 -2.32
CA VAL A 126 -0.73 6.96 -2.97
C VAL A 126 -0.09 5.70 -3.55
N ASP A 127 -0.68 4.55 -3.27
CA ASP A 127 -0.26 3.26 -3.80
C ASP A 127 -1.48 2.54 -4.37
N VAL A 128 -1.47 2.30 -5.66
CA VAL A 128 -2.54 1.56 -6.33
C VAL A 128 -2.33 0.07 -6.06
N VAL A 129 -3.15 -0.49 -5.18
CA VAL A 129 -3.05 -1.88 -4.74
C VAL A 129 -3.56 -2.83 -5.82
N GLU A 130 -4.73 -2.53 -6.40
CA GLU A 130 -5.37 -3.37 -7.40
C GLU A 130 -6.25 -2.55 -8.33
N ARG A 131 -6.34 -2.97 -9.60
CA ARG A 131 -7.30 -2.42 -10.58
C ARG A 131 -7.94 -3.58 -11.33
N ALA A 132 -9.23 -3.78 -11.11
CA ALA A 132 -9.98 -4.85 -11.73
C ALA A 132 -11.47 -4.52 -11.84
N GLY A 133 -12.12 -4.96 -12.91
CA GLY A 133 -13.58 -4.85 -13.05
C GLY A 133 -14.16 -3.43 -13.05
N GLY A 134 -13.36 -2.42 -13.41
CA GLY A 134 -13.79 -1.01 -13.39
C GLY A 134 -13.69 -0.37 -11.99
N VAL A 135 -13.03 -1.03 -11.06
CA VAL A 135 -12.77 -0.57 -9.69
C VAL A 135 -11.27 -0.50 -9.46
N ALA A 136 -10.80 0.53 -8.79
CA ALA A 136 -9.45 0.63 -8.24
C ALA A 136 -9.51 0.53 -6.71
N ILE A 137 -8.48 -0.07 -6.13
CA ILE A 137 -8.25 -0.13 -4.69
C ILE A 137 -6.93 0.57 -4.44
N ASP A 138 -7.01 1.68 -3.73
CA ASP A 138 -5.86 2.53 -3.44
C ASP A 138 -5.61 2.62 -1.93
N ASP A 139 -4.34 2.57 -1.56
CA ASP A 139 -3.88 2.88 -0.22
C ASP A 139 -3.32 4.31 -0.20
N LEU A 140 -3.91 5.16 0.62
CA LEU A 140 -3.47 6.53 0.82
C LEU A 140 -2.85 6.68 2.20
N VAL A 141 -1.62 7.19 2.27
CA VAL A 141 -1.05 7.64 3.54
C VAL A 141 -1.35 9.12 3.70
N ILE A 142 -2.02 9.47 4.77
CA ILE A 142 -2.59 10.79 4.98
C ILE A 142 -2.12 11.33 6.33
N GLU A 143 -1.62 12.54 6.34
CA GLU A 143 -1.37 13.30 7.54
C GLU A 143 -2.63 14.10 7.91
N LEU A 144 -3.16 13.87 9.10
CA LEU A 144 -4.32 14.58 9.62
C LEU A 144 -3.87 15.63 10.66
N PRO A 145 -4.32 16.89 10.55
CA PRO A 145 -4.02 17.91 11.55
C PRO A 145 -4.45 17.48 12.95
N GLY A 146 -3.64 17.79 13.96
CA GLY A 146 -3.90 17.44 15.35
C GLY A 146 -5.27 17.90 15.83
N GLY A 147 -5.89 17.09 16.69
CA GLY A 147 -7.21 17.36 17.29
C GLY A 147 -8.41 16.91 16.44
N ARG A 148 -8.19 16.33 15.26
CA ARG A 148 -9.24 15.68 14.46
C ARG A 148 -9.23 14.18 14.66
N LEU A 149 -10.39 13.56 14.63
CA LEU A 149 -10.57 12.11 14.68
C LEU A 149 -10.46 11.53 13.25
N PRO A 150 -9.99 10.29 13.10
CA PRO A 150 -9.82 9.66 11.79
C PRO A 150 -11.12 9.41 11.03
N ASP A 151 -12.28 9.43 11.68
CA ASP A 151 -13.59 9.29 11.06
C ASP A 151 -13.90 10.39 10.04
N VAL A 152 -13.30 11.58 10.20
CA VAL A 152 -13.45 12.64 9.19
C VAL A 152 -12.83 12.27 7.84
N LEU A 153 -11.82 11.38 7.82
CA LEU A 153 -11.22 10.87 6.58
C LEU A 153 -12.22 9.99 5.83
N ILE A 154 -12.94 9.12 6.56
CA ILE A 154 -13.98 8.25 6.00
C ILE A 154 -15.07 9.14 5.38
N THR A 155 -15.63 10.05 6.18
CA THR A 155 -16.70 10.94 5.72
C THR A 155 -16.29 11.78 4.50
N ALA A 156 -15.06 12.27 4.47
CA ALA A 156 -14.57 13.06 3.34
C ALA A 156 -14.40 12.21 2.08
N ALA A 157 -13.80 11.03 2.17
CA ALA A 157 -13.60 10.14 1.03
C ALA A 157 -14.94 9.64 0.47
N GLU A 158 -15.85 9.18 1.33
CA GLU A 158 -17.17 8.64 0.94
C GLU A 158 -18.17 9.72 0.51
N SER A 159 -17.83 11.01 0.66
CA SER A 159 -18.61 12.09 0.04
C SER A 159 -18.56 12.05 -1.50
N ILE A 160 -17.60 11.34 -2.06
CA ILE A 160 -17.45 11.17 -3.50
C ILE A 160 -18.26 9.94 -3.94
N PRO A 161 -19.18 10.07 -4.92
CA PRO A 161 -20.03 8.97 -5.35
C PRO A 161 -19.25 7.73 -5.80
N GLY A 162 -19.60 6.57 -5.24
CA GLY A 162 -19.00 5.28 -5.57
C GLY A 162 -17.65 5.02 -4.90
N VAL A 163 -17.23 5.89 -3.97
CA VAL A 163 -16.06 5.66 -3.13
C VAL A 163 -16.48 5.04 -1.80
N GLU A 164 -15.80 3.98 -1.42
CA GLU A 164 -15.98 3.26 -0.16
C GLU A 164 -14.63 3.14 0.56
N VAL A 165 -14.64 3.27 1.88
CA VAL A 165 -13.44 3.14 2.71
C VAL A 165 -13.39 1.75 3.35
N ASP A 166 -12.50 0.88 2.88
CA ASP A 166 -12.33 -0.47 3.41
C ASP A 166 -11.71 -0.48 4.81
N ALA A 167 -10.76 0.43 5.07
CA ALA A 167 -10.07 0.49 6.35
C ALA A 167 -9.41 1.83 6.60
N VAL A 168 -9.34 2.21 7.89
CA VAL A 168 -8.51 3.32 8.39
C VAL A 168 -7.69 2.80 9.57
N ARG A 169 -6.38 3.03 9.54
CA ARG A 169 -5.49 2.61 10.61
C ARG A 169 -4.35 3.61 10.83
N PRO A 170 -3.83 3.75 12.06
CA PRO A 170 -2.66 4.56 12.30
C PRO A 170 -1.48 4.09 11.44
N TYR A 171 -0.72 5.04 10.92
CA TYR A 171 0.46 4.77 10.12
C TYR A 171 1.70 5.37 10.78
N ALA A 172 2.59 4.51 11.24
CA ALA A 172 3.87 4.90 11.85
C ALA A 172 5.08 4.62 10.92
N GLY A 173 4.81 4.26 9.67
CA GLY A 173 5.85 3.92 8.72
C GLY A 173 6.54 5.15 8.12
N VAL A 174 7.81 4.99 7.74
CA VAL A 174 8.49 5.94 6.85
C VAL A 174 8.04 5.66 5.43
N LEU A 175 7.72 6.70 4.66
CA LEU A 175 7.43 6.60 3.24
C LEU A 175 8.74 6.36 2.49
N ASP A 176 8.95 5.10 2.11
CA ASP A 176 10.14 4.71 1.39
C ASP A 176 9.74 3.84 0.18
N THR A 177 10.08 4.31 -0.99
CA THR A 177 9.81 3.64 -2.26
C THR A 177 10.79 2.51 -2.55
N HIS A 178 11.88 2.39 -1.76
CA HIS A 178 12.98 1.46 -2.02
C HIS A 178 13.04 0.30 -1.02
N ARG A 179 12.12 0.21 -0.08
CA ARG A 179 12.15 -0.79 1.01
C ARG A 179 12.29 -2.23 0.56
N GLU A 180 11.73 -2.57 -0.59
CA GLU A 180 11.85 -3.94 -1.12
C GLU A 180 13.28 -4.24 -1.53
N LEU A 181 13.93 -3.27 -2.20
CA LEU A 181 15.32 -3.41 -2.62
C LEU A 181 16.25 -3.40 -1.41
N GLU A 182 16.04 -2.50 -0.46
CA GLU A 182 16.78 -2.46 0.79
C GLU A 182 16.69 -3.79 1.55
N LEU A 183 15.47 -4.37 1.67
CA LEU A 183 15.29 -5.66 2.32
C LEU A 183 16.04 -6.78 1.60
N VAL A 184 16.02 -6.81 0.27
CA VAL A 184 16.77 -7.79 -0.52
C VAL A 184 18.27 -7.60 -0.33
N GLU A 185 18.76 -6.35 -0.32
CA GLU A 185 20.16 -6.02 -0.06
C GLU A 185 20.59 -6.43 1.36
N ASP A 186 19.76 -6.16 2.39
CA ASP A 186 20.04 -6.54 3.78
C ASP A 186 20.15 -8.06 3.93
N VAL A 187 19.20 -8.81 3.32
CA VAL A 187 19.26 -10.29 3.33
C VAL A 187 20.48 -10.80 2.58
N ALA A 188 20.85 -10.16 1.47
CA ALA A 188 22.03 -10.55 0.69
C ALA A 188 23.35 -10.23 1.43
N ALA A 189 23.36 -9.17 2.22
CA ALA A 189 24.51 -8.78 3.04
C ALA A 189 24.75 -9.72 4.22
N ASP A 190 23.68 -10.28 4.79
CA ASP A 190 23.75 -11.25 5.91
C ASP A 190 22.79 -12.43 5.70
N PRO A 191 23.14 -13.40 4.83
CA PRO A 191 22.29 -14.56 4.56
C PRO A 191 22.10 -15.49 5.77
N ALA A 192 23.02 -15.44 6.76
CA ALA A 192 22.92 -16.27 7.96
C ALA A 192 21.75 -15.83 8.85
N ASP A 193 21.53 -14.53 8.99
CA ASP A 193 20.37 -13.93 9.69
C ASP A 193 19.22 -13.58 8.72
N GLY A 194 19.35 -13.94 7.45
CA GLY A 194 18.45 -13.53 6.38
C GLY A 194 16.97 -13.85 6.62
N LEU A 195 16.64 -14.97 7.27
CA LEU A 195 15.25 -15.30 7.65
C LEU A 195 14.70 -14.33 8.71
N ALA A 196 15.51 -13.92 9.67
CA ALA A 196 15.11 -12.97 10.71
C ALA A 196 14.93 -11.57 10.12
N ILE A 197 15.86 -11.14 9.25
CA ILE A 197 15.79 -9.88 8.51
C ILE A 197 14.53 -9.84 7.66
N LEU A 198 14.25 -10.92 6.91
CA LEU A 198 13.06 -11.03 6.09
C LEU A 198 11.77 -10.94 6.91
N ALA A 199 11.69 -11.71 8.02
CA ALA A 199 10.52 -11.70 8.89
C ALA A 199 10.24 -10.31 9.47
N GLU A 200 11.26 -9.53 9.82
CA GLU A 200 11.11 -8.18 10.38
C GLU A 200 10.78 -7.13 9.30
N GLY A 201 11.30 -7.30 8.08
CA GLY A 201 11.12 -6.34 6.98
C GLY A 201 9.79 -6.45 6.25
N VAL A 202 9.34 -7.68 5.97
CA VAL A 202 8.15 -7.95 5.14
C VAL A 202 6.88 -7.27 5.65
N PRO A 203 6.55 -7.25 6.95
CA PRO A 203 5.34 -6.57 7.42
C PRO A 203 5.28 -5.09 7.02
N LYS A 204 6.41 -4.41 6.97
CA LYS A 204 6.51 -2.99 6.59
C LYS A 204 6.22 -2.77 5.10
N ILE A 205 6.59 -3.75 4.26
CA ILE A 205 6.42 -3.71 2.80
C ILE A 205 4.97 -4.01 2.42
N VAL A 206 4.41 -5.12 2.95
CA VAL A 206 3.04 -5.54 2.63
C VAL A 206 1.99 -4.97 3.58
N ARG A 207 2.38 -4.01 4.43
CA ARG A 207 1.49 -3.37 5.40
C ARG A 207 0.75 -4.37 6.30
N ALA A 208 1.44 -5.48 6.66
CA ALA A 208 0.97 -6.45 7.64
C ALA A 208 1.34 -6.03 9.06
N GLY A 209 0.73 -6.67 10.06
CA GLY A 209 1.07 -6.46 11.46
C GLY A 209 2.29 -7.27 11.87
N TRP A 210 2.44 -8.47 11.30
CA TRP A 210 3.50 -9.40 11.65
C TRP A 210 3.80 -10.42 10.53
N ALA A 211 4.94 -11.10 10.65
CA ALA A 211 5.31 -12.23 9.81
C ALA A 211 5.93 -13.36 10.61
N LEU A 212 5.66 -14.59 10.17
CA LEU A 212 6.26 -15.84 10.65
C LEU A 212 6.89 -16.56 9.46
N ILE A 213 8.09 -17.10 9.64
CA ILE A 213 8.66 -18.05 8.70
C ILE A 213 8.70 -19.41 9.38
N VAL A 214 8.06 -20.38 8.74
CA VAL A 214 7.85 -21.72 9.27
C VAL A 214 8.33 -22.76 8.28
N ALA A 215 8.73 -23.92 8.80
CA ALA A 215 9.01 -25.11 8.01
C ALA A 215 8.15 -26.27 8.45
N ALA A 216 7.70 -27.08 7.49
CA ALA A 216 7.00 -28.35 7.78
C ALA A 216 7.89 -29.26 8.61
N SER A 217 7.34 -29.83 9.69
CA SER A 217 8.02 -30.74 10.60
C SER A 217 7.02 -31.82 11.02
N GLY A 218 7.33 -33.09 10.84
CA GLY A 218 6.56 -34.26 11.25
C GLY A 218 5.07 -34.05 11.59
N ASP A 219 4.78 -33.56 12.77
CA ASP A 219 3.43 -33.35 13.31
C ASP A 219 2.94 -31.89 13.20
N GLY A 220 3.46 -31.07 12.29
CA GLY A 220 3.02 -29.68 12.12
C GLY A 220 4.09 -28.82 11.46
N ALA A 221 4.16 -27.56 11.85
CA ALA A 221 5.17 -26.62 11.38
C ALA A 221 5.98 -26.03 12.54
N THR A 222 7.28 -25.90 12.34
CA THR A 222 8.20 -25.30 13.31
C THR A 222 8.59 -23.88 12.86
N ARG A 223 8.57 -22.93 13.79
CA ARG A 223 8.99 -21.57 13.53
C ARG A 223 10.50 -21.49 13.32
N LEU A 224 10.91 -20.97 12.16
CA LEU A 224 12.30 -20.66 11.82
C LEU A 224 12.66 -19.23 12.20
N ALA A 225 11.78 -18.27 11.89
CA ALA A 225 11.95 -16.86 12.23
C ALA A 225 10.59 -16.18 12.44
N ALA A 226 10.60 -15.03 13.10
CA ALA A 226 9.40 -14.24 13.35
C ALA A 226 9.77 -12.76 13.46
N SER A 227 8.84 -11.87 13.03
CA SER A 227 8.95 -10.45 13.36
C SER A 227 8.74 -10.21 14.86
N THR A 228 9.22 -9.09 15.35
CA THR A 228 9.06 -8.69 16.77
C THR A 228 7.61 -8.65 17.22
N ALA A 229 6.69 -8.27 16.32
CA ALA A 229 5.26 -8.20 16.59
C ALA A 229 4.51 -9.51 16.36
N ALA A 230 5.20 -10.58 15.94
CA ALA A 230 4.58 -11.86 15.67
C ALA A 230 4.09 -12.54 16.96
N PRO A 231 2.99 -13.30 16.88
CA PRO A 231 2.53 -14.11 18.01
C PRO A 231 3.60 -15.11 18.46
N ASP A 232 3.68 -15.36 19.77
CA ASP A 232 4.65 -16.32 20.33
C ASP A 232 4.15 -17.76 20.12
N LEU A 233 4.30 -18.25 18.92
CA LEU A 233 4.01 -19.63 18.54
C LEU A 233 5.30 -20.34 18.15
N ARG A 234 5.63 -21.41 18.83
CA ARG A 234 6.80 -22.24 18.51
C ARG A 234 6.48 -23.36 17.54
N THR A 235 5.32 -23.97 17.71
CA THR A 235 4.77 -25.00 16.85
C THR A 235 3.31 -24.68 16.56
N ILE A 236 2.90 -24.83 15.33
CA ILE A 236 1.54 -24.55 14.88
C ILE A 236 1.12 -25.65 13.92
N ASP A 237 -0.13 -26.09 14.04
CA ASP A 237 -0.74 -26.97 13.05
C ASP A 237 -1.18 -26.12 11.85
N LEU A 238 -0.62 -26.42 10.69
CA LEU A 238 -0.88 -25.73 9.43
C LEU A 238 -1.31 -26.75 8.38
N PRO A 239 -2.60 -27.10 8.34
CA PRO A 239 -3.12 -28.19 7.50
C PRO A 239 -2.97 -27.93 5.99
N TRP A 240 -2.70 -26.69 5.61
CA TRP A 240 -2.47 -26.27 4.24
C TRP A 240 -0.99 -26.39 3.79
N MET A 241 -0.09 -26.80 4.66
CA MET A 241 1.30 -27.10 4.29
C MET A 241 1.45 -28.56 3.82
N PRO A 242 2.32 -28.82 2.84
CA PRO A 242 3.22 -27.90 2.13
C PRO A 242 2.47 -26.98 1.17
N LEU A 243 2.97 -25.75 0.96
CA LEU A 243 2.33 -24.74 0.15
C LEU A 243 3.03 -24.56 -1.20
N ALA A 244 2.33 -24.88 -2.31
CA ALA A 244 2.90 -24.80 -3.65
C ALA A 244 2.87 -23.38 -4.26
N ARG A 245 1.93 -22.52 -3.84
CA ARG A 245 1.72 -21.17 -4.37
C ARG A 245 1.26 -20.22 -3.29
N ALA A 246 1.60 -18.95 -3.45
CA ALA A 246 1.10 -17.91 -2.57
C ALA A 246 -0.43 -17.81 -2.62
N THR A 247 -1.05 -17.61 -1.48
CA THR A 247 -2.50 -17.57 -1.33
C THR A 247 -2.93 -16.72 -0.13
N VAL A 248 -4.15 -16.20 -0.20
CA VAL A 248 -4.89 -15.71 0.96
C VAL A 248 -5.41 -16.93 1.73
N LEU A 249 -5.32 -16.90 3.04
CA LEU A 249 -5.84 -17.94 3.91
C LEU A 249 -7.09 -17.42 4.62
N ASP A 250 -8.06 -18.30 4.84
CA ASP A 250 -9.25 -17.95 5.61
C ASP A 250 -8.90 -17.86 7.10
N GLY A 251 -9.05 -16.66 7.66
CA GLY A 251 -8.77 -16.36 9.06
C GLY A 251 -9.76 -17.01 10.05
N GLU A 252 -10.89 -17.54 9.57
CA GLU A 252 -11.93 -18.16 10.40
C GLU A 252 -11.78 -19.71 10.50
N GLU A 253 -10.84 -20.31 9.75
CA GLU A 253 -10.63 -21.74 9.80
C GLU A 253 -10.21 -22.24 11.19
N SER A 254 -10.48 -23.51 11.47
CA SER A 254 -10.31 -24.13 12.80
C SER A 254 -8.86 -24.21 13.28
N TRP A 255 -7.88 -24.22 12.38
CA TRP A 255 -6.46 -24.19 12.70
C TRP A 255 -5.98 -22.83 13.18
N VAL A 256 -6.72 -21.75 12.85
CA VAL A 256 -6.36 -20.37 13.24
C VAL A 256 -6.57 -20.21 14.75
N PRO A 257 -5.55 -19.76 15.51
CA PRO A 257 -5.70 -19.50 16.93
C PRO A 257 -6.86 -18.54 17.25
N ALA A 258 -7.60 -18.80 18.31
CA ALA A 258 -8.77 -18.01 18.69
C ALA A 258 -8.42 -16.51 18.83
N THR A 259 -7.26 -16.19 19.37
CA THR A 259 -6.77 -14.81 19.52
C THR A 259 -6.59 -14.08 18.18
N TRP A 260 -6.25 -14.79 17.11
CA TRP A 260 -6.12 -14.18 15.78
C TRP A 260 -7.50 -13.91 15.17
N ARG A 261 -8.43 -14.85 15.34
CA ARG A 261 -9.83 -14.68 14.91
C ARG A 261 -10.50 -13.52 15.64
N GLU A 262 -10.34 -13.44 16.97
CA GLU A 262 -10.88 -12.34 17.78
C GLU A 262 -10.35 -10.96 17.37
N LEU A 263 -9.13 -10.90 16.83
CA LEU A 263 -8.53 -9.69 16.29
C LEU A 263 -8.92 -9.42 14.84
N GLY A 264 -9.75 -10.25 14.22
CA GLY A 264 -10.07 -10.14 12.79
C GLY A 264 -8.82 -10.15 11.94
N THR A 265 -7.90 -11.11 12.19
CA THR A 265 -6.61 -11.13 11.51
C THR A 265 -6.74 -11.73 10.12
N GLU A 266 -6.53 -10.92 9.11
CA GLU A 266 -6.37 -11.38 7.73
C GLU A 266 -5.02 -12.06 7.52
N LEU A 267 -5.01 -13.17 6.78
CA LEU A 267 -3.84 -14.03 6.63
C LEU A 267 -3.50 -14.23 5.15
N ALA A 268 -2.20 -14.21 4.85
CA ALA A 268 -1.68 -14.62 3.55
C ALA A 268 -0.38 -15.40 3.73
N ALA A 269 -0.13 -16.36 2.85
CA ALA A 269 1.07 -17.18 2.89
C ALA A 269 1.72 -17.33 1.52
N THR A 270 3.04 -17.46 1.50
CA THR A 270 3.82 -17.73 0.29
C THR A 270 4.94 -18.73 0.58
N PRO A 271 5.22 -19.67 -0.36
CA PRO A 271 6.40 -20.51 -0.24
C PRO A 271 7.68 -19.68 -0.32
N LEU A 272 8.70 -20.07 0.44
CA LEU A 272 10.01 -19.44 0.46
C LEU A 272 11.07 -20.40 -0.07
N GLY A 273 11.21 -20.43 -1.39
CA GLY A 273 12.13 -21.29 -2.13
C GLY A 273 11.62 -22.72 -2.32
N LYS A 274 10.97 -23.31 -1.32
CA LYS A 274 10.43 -24.68 -1.35
C LYS A 274 9.07 -24.74 -0.64
N PRO A 275 8.19 -25.67 -1.04
CA PRO A 275 6.83 -25.77 -0.49
C PRO A 275 6.76 -26.00 1.02
N GLU A 276 7.79 -26.64 1.59
CA GLU A 276 7.89 -26.97 3.01
C GLU A 276 8.34 -25.80 3.87
N ARG A 277 8.88 -24.73 3.28
CA ARG A 277 9.27 -23.49 3.97
C ARG A 277 8.38 -22.35 3.50
N VAL A 278 7.61 -21.80 4.41
CA VAL A 278 6.56 -20.82 4.10
C VAL A 278 6.72 -19.57 4.95
N MET A 279 6.48 -18.43 4.33
CA MET A 279 6.26 -17.18 5.01
C MET A 279 4.77 -16.91 5.15
N LEU A 280 4.30 -16.80 6.39
CA LEU A 280 2.93 -16.45 6.77
C LEU A 280 2.94 -15.01 7.27
N VAL A 281 2.05 -14.19 6.76
CA VAL A 281 1.85 -12.81 7.19
C VAL A 281 0.45 -12.62 7.75
N GLY A 282 0.34 -11.83 8.82
CA GLY A 282 -0.94 -11.51 9.45
C GLY A 282 -1.16 -10.01 9.57
N ARG A 283 -2.40 -9.62 9.34
CA ARG A 283 -2.87 -8.23 9.39
C ARG A 283 -4.06 -8.14 10.34
N PRO A 284 -3.82 -7.93 11.64
CA PRO A 284 -4.91 -7.76 12.61
C PRO A 284 -5.80 -6.58 12.26
N GLY A 285 -7.12 -6.78 12.29
CA GLY A 285 -8.11 -5.75 11.96
C GLY A 285 -8.18 -5.38 10.47
N GLY A 286 -7.66 -6.24 9.58
CA GLY A 286 -7.74 -6.05 8.14
C GLY A 286 -6.98 -4.85 7.57
N PRO A 287 -7.28 -4.44 6.37
CA PRO A 287 -8.20 -5.05 5.41
C PRO A 287 -7.67 -6.37 4.82
N MET A 288 -8.55 -7.13 4.16
CA MET A 288 -8.23 -8.37 3.48
C MET A 288 -7.06 -8.18 2.49
N PHE A 289 -6.20 -9.19 2.39
CA PHE A 289 -5.15 -9.22 1.36
C PHE A 289 -5.75 -9.37 -0.03
N ARG A 290 -5.34 -8.53 -0.97
CA ARG A 290 -5.76 -8.59 -2.37
C ARG A 290 -4.81 -9.47 -3.17
N ALA A 291 -5.30 -9.99 -4.30
CA ALA A 291 -4.52 -10.86 -5.18
C ALA A 291 -3.19 -10.23 -5.60
N ALA A 292 -3.18 -8.93 -5.89
CA ALA A 292 -1.98 -8.18 -6.25
C ALA A 292 -0.96 -8.10 -5.10
N GLU A 293 -1.41 -7.93 -3.86
CA GLU A 293 -0.54 -7.92 -2.67
C GLU A 293 0.11 -9.31 -2.46
N VAL A 294 -0.68 -10.38 -2.65
CA VAL A 294 -0.19 -11.77 -2.55
C VAL A 294 0.82 -12.08 -3.67
N ALA A 295 0.57 -11.62 -4.89
CA ALA A 295 1.51 -11.77 -6.00
C ALA A 295 2.83 -11.02 -5.74
N ARG A 296 2.77 -9.81 -5.19
CA ARG A 296 3.94 -9.02 -4.79
C ARG A 296 4.74 -9.73 -3.68
N LEU A 297 4.04 -10.28 -2.68
CA LEU A 297 4.65 -11.07 -1.62
C LEU A 297 5.37 -12.31 -2.18
N ALA A 298 4.73 -13.02 -3.12
CA ALA A 298 5.32 -14.18 -3.81
C ALA A 298 6.58 -13.81 -4.59
N HIS A 299 6.55 -12.68 -5.28
CA HIS A 299 7.69 -12.20 -6.06
C HIS A 299 8.88 -11.88 -5.17
N LEU A 300 8.66 -11.14 -4.09
CA LEU A 300 9.69 -10.84 -3.09
C LEU A 300 10.27 -12.11 -2.46
N ALA A 301 9.40 -13.05 -2.05
CA ALA A 301 9.82 -14.34 -1.50
C ALA A 301 10.67 -15.14 -2.48
N GLY A 302 10.31 -15.12 -3.79
CA GLY A 302 11.07 -15.78 -4.84
C GLY A 302 12.46 -15.17 -5.04
N ILE A 303 12.60 -13.85 -5.00
CA ILE A 303 13.90 -13.17 -5.12
C ILE A 303 14.78 -13.51 -3.91
N VAL A 304 14.24 -13.37 -2.71
CA VAL A 304 15.00 -13.61 -1.48
C VAL A 304 15.39 -15.08 -1.32
N ALA A 305 14.55 -16.01 -1.77
CA ALA A 305 14.86 -17.43 -1.71
C ALA A 305 16.12 -17.85 -2.49
N VAL A 306 16.54 -17.07 -3.49
CA VAL A 306 17.77 -17.31 -4.26
C VAL A 306 19.02 -17.01 -3.42
N VAL A 307 18.89 -16.12 -2.45
CA VAL A 307 20.01 -15.63 -1.63
C VAL A 307 20.10 -16.39 -0.31
N LEU A 308 18.96 -16.89 0.18
CA LEU A 308 18.92 -17.63 1.45
C LEU A 308 19.60 -19.00 1.34
N PRO A 309 20.29 -19.45 2.38
CA PRO A 309 20.80 -20.83 2.43
C PRO A 309 19.64 -21.85 2.45
N ASP A 310 19.94 -23.06 1.96
CA ASP A 310 19.02 -24.20 1.88
C ASP A 310 18.54 -24.70 3.26
#